data_ec24bdd36894048fb0c007e2468b6bf0
#
_entry.id   ec24bdd36894048fb0c007e2468b6bf0
#
_cell.length_a   1.000
_cell.length_b   1.000
_cell.length_c   1.000
_cell.angle_alpha   90.00
_cell.angle_beta   90.00
_cell.angle_gamma   90.00
#
_symmetry.space_group_name_H-M   'P 1'
#
loop_
_entity.id
_entity.type
_entity.pdbx_description
1 polymer ?
#
loop_
_entity_poly.entity_id
_entity_poly.type
_entity_poly.pdbx_seq_one_letter_code
_entity_poly.pdbx_strand_id
1 'polypeptide(L)'
;MNTPIIEVRNLSKTFVLHQQGGVAIEALSGISFSVDAGECVALHGPSGAGKSTLLRALYGNYLPTGGSIRVRCGGEDVDITSAAPRTVIRLRRGCISYVSQFLRVIPRVSTLDLVAEPLLEAGEGQAAARSRAEGLLARLNLPERLWHIAPATFSGGEQQRVNIARGFIRPSPILLLDEPTASLDGANRQVVIDLIREARGNGAAIVGIFHDDVARDRTIPVRRP
;
A
#
# COMPACT_ATOMS: atom_id res chain seq x y z
N MET A 1 -5.99 -26.88 4.21
CA MET A 1 -4.88 -25.93 4.04
C MET A 1 -5.50 -24.61 3.63
N ASN A 2 -5.23 -23.54 4.36
CA ASN A 2 -5.74 -22.21 3.99
C ASN A 2 -5.03 -21.77 2.70
N THR A 3 -5.78 -21.33 1.71
CA THR A 3 -5.19 -20.81 0.47
C THR A 3 -4.76 -19.37 0.70
N PRO A 4 -3.51 -18.99 0.37
CA PRO A 4 -3.00 -17.64 0.65
C PRO A 4 -3.79 -16.55 -0.07
N ILE A 5 -3.81 -15.35 0.50
CA ILE A 5 -4.40 -14.15 -0.11
C ILE A 5 -3.46 -13.56 -1.16
N ILE A 6 -2.14 -13.65 -0.93
CA ILE A 6 -1.11 -13.24 -1.89
C ILE A 6 -0.17 -14.42 -2.10
N GLU A 7 0.12 -14.72 -3.36
CA GLU A 7 1.15 -15.69 -3.73
C GLU A 7 2.08 -15.10 -4.80
N VAL A 8 3.37 -15.07 -4.51
CA VAL A 8 4.42 -14.59 -5.40
C VAL A 8 5.33 -15.78 -5.74
N ARG A 9 5.55 -16.04 -7.02
CA ARG A 9 6.39 -17.13 -7.50
C ARG A 9 7.45 -16.65 -8.48
N ASN A 10 8.71 -16.87 -8.15
CA ASN A 10 9.88 -16.62 -9.00
C ASN A 10 9.91 -15.22 -9.63
N LEU A 11 9.45 -14.21 -8.87
CA LEU A 11 9.25 -12.86 -9.38
C LEU A 11 10.58 -12.18 -9.68
N SER A 12 10.73 -11.71 -10.92
CA SER A 12 11.91 -10.97 -11.38
C SER A 12 11.49 -9.68 -12.09
N LYS A 13 12.28 -8.62 -11.91
CA LYS A 13 12.08 -7.34 -12.59
C LYS A 13 13.39 -6.70 -13.00
N THR A 14 13.55 -6.49 -14.28
CA THR A 14 14.64 -5.71 -14.86
C THR A 14 14.07 -4.44 -15.51
N PHE A 15 14.69 -3.30 -15.23
CA PHE A 15 14.43 -2.03 -15.91
C PHE A 15 15.51 -1.81 -16.98
N VAL A 16 15.10 -1.38 -18.17
CA VAL A 16 16.02 -1.00 -19.24
C VAL A 16 15.96 0.51 -19.41
N LEU A 17 17.10 1.17 -19.19
CA LEU A 17 17.24 2.63 -19.30
C LEU A 17 17.60 3.00 -20.74
N HIS A 18 16.60 3.08 -21.62
CA HIS A 18 16.80 3.35 -23.07
C HIS A 18 17.53 4.67 -23.33
N GLN A 19 17.31 5.71 -22.50
CA GLN A 19 17.99 7.02 -22.62
C GLN A 19 19.44 7.02 -22.14
N GLN A 20 19.90 5.94 -21.51
CA GLN A 20 21.27 5.78 -20.98
C GLN A 20 21.97 4.58 -21.63
N GLY A 21 21.87 4.46 -22.95
CA GLY A 21 22.56 3.40 -23.70
C GLY A 21 22.01 1.99 -23.50
N GLY A 22 20.77 1.84 -23.03
CA GLY A 22 20.15 0.52 -22.85
C GLY A 22 20.63 -0.24 -21.61
N VAL A 23 21.18 0.46 -20.60
CA VAL A 23 21.63 -0.17 -19.34
C VAL A 23 20.48 -0.92 -18.70
N ALA A 24 20.68 -2.22 -18.42
CA ALA A 24 19.73 -3.06 -17.72
C ALA A 24 20.03 -3.03 -16.21
N ILE A 25 19.01 -2.73 -15.41
CA ILE A 25 19.08 -2.76 -13.94
C ILE A 25 18.14 -3.85 -13.45
N GLU A 26 18.70 -4.94 -12.97
CA GLU A 26 17.91 -5.99 -12.30
C GLU A 26 17.52 -5.48 -10.91
N ALA A 27 16.21 -5.30 -10.69
CA ALA A 27 15.67 -4.77 -9.44
C ALA A 27 15.12 -5.85 -8.52
N LEU A 28 14.66 -6.98 -9.09
CA LEU A 28 14.15 -8.15 -8.38
C LEU A 28 14.64 -9.41 -9.10
N SER A 29 15.06 -10.42 -8.35
CA SER A 29 15.53 -11.70 -8.87
C SER A 29 14.94 -12.88 -8.10
N GLY A 30 14.06 -13.65 -8.74
CA GLY A 30 13.56 -14.95 -8.26
C GLY A 30 12.82 -14.93 -6.91
N ILE A 31 12.14 -13.85 -6.55
CA ILE A 31 11.47 -13.71 -5.25
C ILE A 31 10.22 -14.58 -5.20
N SER A 32 10.09 -15.39 -4.14
CA SER A 32 8.93 -16.26 -3.91
C SER A 32 8.50 -16.21 -2.44
N PHE A 33 7.21 -15.95 -2.20
CA PHE A 33 6.57 -15.99 -0.88
C PHE A 33 5.05 -16.03 -1.01
N SER A 34 4.37 -16.33 0.09
CA SER A 34 2.92 -16.22 0.20
C SER A 34 2.55 -15.43 1.44
N VAL A 35 1.34 -14.87 1.49
CA VAL A 35 0.79 -14.17 2.67
C VAL A 35 -0.64 -14.64 2.88
N ASP A 36 -0.93 -15.09 4.10
CA ASP A 36 -2.25 -15.55 4.50
C ASP A 36 -3.13 -14.40 5.01
N ALA A 37 -4.42 -14.65 5.14
CA ALA A 37 -5.35 -13.71 5.77
C ALA A 37 -4.93 -13.44 7.22
N GLY A 38 -4.89 -12.16 7.61
CA GLY A 38 -4.45 -11.75 8.95
C GLY A 38 -2.94 -11.86 9.19
N GLU A 39 -2.14 -12.14 8.15
CA GLU A 39 -0.68 -12.16 8.26
C GLU A 39 -0.07 -10.81 7.91
N CYS A 40 0.93 -10.38 8.66
CA CYS A 40 1.72 -9.18 8.38
C CYS A 40 3.18 -9.55 8.07
N VAL A 41 3.62 -9.29 6.86
CA VAL A 41 4.95 -9.63 6.34
C VAL A 41 5.76 -8.37 6.11
N ALA A 42 6.97 -8.31 6.68
CA ALA A 42 7.91 -7.21 6.45
C ALA A 42 8.90 -7.56 5.33
N LEU A 43 9.10 -6.64 4.40
CA LEU A 43 10.17 -6.70 3.42
C LEU A 43 11.45 -6.15 4.03
N HIS A 44 12.51 -6.95 4.05
CA HIS A 44 13.80 -6.59 4.64
C HIS A 44 14.91 -6.57 3.58
N GLY A 45 15.82 -5.62 3.70
CA GLY A 45 16.99 -5.51 2.82
C GLY A 45 17.54 -4.08 2.82
N PRO A 46 18.76 -3.87 2.30
CA PRO A 46 19.39 -2.55 2.25
C PRO A 46 18.59 -1.57 1.39
N SER A 47 18.93 -0.28 1.49
CA SER A 47 18.38 0.73 0.58
C SER A 47 18.71 0.36 -0.87
N GLY A 48 17.74 0.53 -1.78
CA GLY A 48 17.88 0.16 -3.19
C GLY A 48 17.84 -1.35 -3.49
N ALA A 49 17.49 -2.22 -2.52
CA ALA A 49 17.33 -3.66 -2.74
C ALA A 49 16.08 -4.06 -3.54
N GLY A 50 15.24 -3.11 -3.95
CA GLY A 50 14.03 -3.40 -4.72
C GLY A 50 12.75 -3.56 -3.89
N LYS A 51 12.76 -3.27 -2.58
CA LYS A 51 11.57 -3.41 -1.70
C LYS A 51 10.35 -2.63 -2.22
N SER A 52 10.51 -1.35 -2.51
CA SER A 52 9.41 -0.53 -3.08
C SER A 52 9.04 -0.96 -4.51
N THR A 53 10.00 -1.53 -5.28
CA THR A 53 9.72 -2.14 -6.58
C THR A 53 8.80 -3.34 -6.43
N LEU A 54 9.03 -4.19 -5.42
CA LEU A 54 8.18 -5.33 -5.12
C LEU A 54 6.78 -4.89 -4.70
N LEU A 55 6.63 -3.91 -3.79
CA LEU A 55 5.33 -3.35 -3.42
C LEU A 55 4.57 -2.79 -4.63
N ARG A 56 5.26 -2.05 -5.51
CA ARG A 56 4.67 -1.51 -6.75
C ARG A 56 4.29 -2.60 -7.75
N ALA A 57 5.02 -3.71 -7.80
CA ALA A 57 4.65 -4.88 -8.60
C ALA A 57 3.41 -5.58 -8.04
N LEU A 58 3.31 -5.77 -6.71
CA LEU A 58 2.12 -6.27 -6.02
C LEU A 58 0.89 -5.38 -6.25
N TYR A 59 1.09 -4.07 -6.33
CA TYR A 59 0.02 -3.12 -6.66
C TYR A 59 -0.32 -3.09 -8.16
N GLY A 60 0.46 -3.79 -9.00
CA GLY A 60 0.29 -3.83 -10.45
C GLY A 60 0.77 -2.57 -11.18
N ASN A 61 1.62 -1.71 -10.56
CA ASN A 61 2.22 -0.55 -11.23
C ASN A 61 3.38 -0.92 -12.13
N TYR A 62 4.07 -2.01 -11.82
CA TYR A 62 5.15 -2.54 -12.64
C TYR A 62 4.81 -3.95 -13.10
N LEU A 63 4.91 -4.18 -14.40
CA LEU A 63 4.85 -5.52 -14.95
C LEU A 63 6.19 -6.22 -14.70
N PRO A 64 6.21 -7.38 -14.04
CA PRO A 64 7.42 -8.18 -13.88
C PRO A 64 8.00 -8.62 -15.23
N THR A 65 9.30 -8.92 -15.26
CA THR A 65 9.96 -9.53 -16.42
C THR A 65 9.89 -11.07 -16.38
N GLY A 66 9.57 -11.63 -15.21
CA GLY A 66 9.39 -13.07 -15.02
C GLY A 66 8.66 -13.37 -13.73
N GLY A 67 8.16 -14.59 -13.60
CA GLY A 67 7.38 -15.04 -12.45
C GLY A 67 5.92 -14.62 -12.48
N SER A 68 5.22 -14.82 -11.36
CA SER A 68 3.79 -14.50 -11.25
C SER A 68 3.44 -13.91 -9.88
N ILE A 69 2.36 -13.11 -9.85
CA ILE A 69 1.74 -12.56 -8.63
C ILE A 69 0.26 -12.92 -8.68
N ARG A 70 -0.16 -13.82 -7.81
CA ARG A 70 -1.57 -14.17 -7.64
C ARG A 70 -2.13 -13.52 -6.39
N VAL A 71 -3.33 -12.97 -6.52
CA VAL A 71 -4.09 -12.40 -5.39
C VAL A 71 -5.49 -12.98 -5.37
N ARG A 72 -5.98 -13.26 -4.16
CA ARG A 72 -7.35 -13.69 -3.94
C ARG A 72 -8.20 -12.52 -3.46
N CYS A 73 -9.29 -12.29 -4.18
CA CYS A 73 -10.19 -11.20 -3.89
C CYS A 73 -11.64 -11.60 -4.19
N GLY A 74 -12.52 -11.49 -3.20
CA GLY A 74 -13.94 -11.83 -3.37
C GLY A 74 -14.18 -13.27 -3.82
N GLY A 75 -13.29 -14.20 -3.47
CA GLY A 75 -13.36 -15.62 -3.88
C GLY A 75 -12.73 -15.92 -5.25
N GLU A 76 -12.29 -14.91 -6.00
CA GLU A 76 -11.58 -15.06 -7.27
C GLU A 76 -10.06 -15.06 -7.07
N ASP A 77 -9.35 -15.94 -7.76
CA ASP A 77 -7.89 -15.92 -7.88
C ASP A 77 -7.51 -15.18 -9.18
N VAL A 78 -6.75 -14.10 -9.05
CA VAL A 78 -6.32 -13.28 -10.19
C VAL A 78 -4.80 -13.23 -10.24
N ASP A 79 -4.21 -13.56 -11.39
CA ASP A 79 -2.80 -13.31 -11.66
C ASP A 79 -2.62 -11.88 -12.20
N ILE A 80 -2.08 -10.99 -11.35
CA ILE A 80 -1.87 -9.56 -11.70
C ILE A 80 -0.91 -9.42 -12.88
N THR A 81 0.04 -10.35 -13.05
CA THR A 81 1.08 -10.25 -14.09
C THR A 81 0.54 -10.43 -15.51
N SER A 82 -0.56 -11.16 -15.66
CA SER A 82 -1.22 -11.42 -16.93
C SER A 82 -2.61 -10.77 -17.05
N ALA A 83 -3.10 -10.13 -15.98
CA ALA A 83 -4.43 -9.56 -15.94
C ALA A 83 -4.59 -8.35 -16.89
N ALA A 84 -5.76 -8.23 -17.50
CA ALA A 84 -6.09 -7.04 -18.27
C ALA A 84 -6.07 -5.78 -17.40
N PRO A 85 -5.71 -4.59 -17.93
CA PRO A 85 -5.61 -3.35 -17.15
C PRO A 85 -6.86 -3.01 -16.34
N ARG A 86 -8.06 -3.24 -16.91
CA ARG A 86 -9.33 -3.05 -16.19
C ARG A 86 -9.49 -3.94 -14.96
N THR A 87 -8.96 -5.17 -15.01
CA THR A 87 -8.96 -6.09 -13.86
C THR A 87 -8.04 -5.57 -12.76
N VAL A 88 -6.86 -5.08 -13.10
CA VAL A 88 -5.93 -4.45 -12.14
C VAL A 88 -6.57 -3.23 -11.49
N ILE A 89 -7.27 -2.38 -12.25
CA ILE A 89 -8.01 -1.22 -11.71
C ILE A 89 -9.11 -1.69 -10.74
N ARG A 90 -9.89 -2.72 -11.10
CA ARG A 90 -10.90 -3.31 -10.22
C ARG A 90 -10.31 -3.82 -8.90
N LEU A 91 -9.16 -4.51 -8.95
CA LEU A 91 -8.45 -4.97 -7.75
C LEU A 91 -8.01 -3.80 -6.86
N ARG A 92 -7.46 -2.74 -7.43
CA ARG A 92 -7.06 -1.53 -6.67
C ARG A 92 -8.25 -0.83 -6.03
N ARG A 93 -9.41 -0.82 -6.70
CA ARG A 93 -10.63 -0.23 -6.16
C ARG A 93 -11.30 -1.09 -5.09
N GLY A 94 -11.22 -2.41 -5.16
CA GLY A 94 -11.98 -3.34 -4.31
C GLY A 94 -11.16 -4.08 -3.27
N CYS A 95 -9.87 -4.37 -3.55
CA CYS A 95 -9.12 -5.37 -2.80
C CYS A 95 -7.78 -4.93 -2.27
N ILE A 96 -7.10 -4.02 -2.96
CA ILE A 96 -5.74 -3.65 -2.62
C ILE A 96 -5.69 -2.17 -2.23
N SER A 97 -5.35 -1.88 -0.98
CA SER A 97 -4.97 -0.55 -0.54
C SER A 97 -3.46 -0.41 -0.53
N TYR A 98 -2.96 0.77 -0.91
CA TYR A 98 -1.53 1.07 -0.94
C TYR A 98 -1.23 2.42 -0.30
N VAL A 99 -0.50 2.38 0.80
CA VAL A 99 0.11 3.56 1.41
C VAL A 99 1.52 3.67 0.85
N SER A 100 1.72 4.60 -0.07
CA SER A 100 3.03 4.86 -0.67
C SER A 100 3.91 5.72 0.24
N GLN A 101 5.21 5.74 0.01
CA GLN A 101 6.16 6.56 0.77
C GLN A 101 5.83 8.07 0.72
N PHE A 102 5.27 8.53 -0.40
CA PHE A 102 4.88 9.93 -0.59
C PHE A 102 3.43 10.03 -1.03
N LEU A 103 2.69 10.98 -0.47
CA LEU A 103 1.33 11.29 -0.89
C LEU A 103 1.33 11.78 -2.34
N ARG A 104 0.52 11.15 -3.20
CA ARG A 104 0.22 11.71 -4.51
C ARG A 104 -0.84 12.79 -4.35
N VAL A 105 -0.40 14.04 -4.31
CA VAL A 105 -1.28 15.20 -4.18
C VAL A 105 -2.04 15.44 -5.49
N ILE A 106 -3.37 15.63 -5.38
CA ILE A 106 -4.21 16.05 -6.48
C ILE A 106 -4.49 17.57 -6.28
N PRO A 107 -4.06 18.43 -7.20
CA PRO A 107 -4.29 19.87 -7.07
C PRO A 107 -5.79 20.21 -6.91
N ARG A 108 -6.10 21.16 -6.02
CA ARG A 108 -7.46 21.67 -5.79
C ARG A 108 -8.46 20.65 -5.19
N VAL A 109 -8.02 19.46 -4.81
CA VAL A 109 -8.85 18.50 -4.07
C VAL A 109 -8.58 18.67 -2.59
N SER A 110 -9.63 18.87 -1.78
CA SER A 110 -9.49 19.00 -0.33
C SER A 110 -9.01 17.69 0.29
N THR A 111 -8.35 17.79 1.44
CA THR A 111 -7.90 16.63 2.22
C THR A 111 -9.05 15.68 2.54
N LEU A 112 -10.18 16.25 2.97
CA LEU A 112 -11.37 15.47 3.31
C LEU A 112 -11.91 14.69 2.10
N ASP A 113 -12.03 15.34 0.94
CA ASP A 113 -12.51 14.70 -0.28
C ASP A 113 -11.51 13.62 -0.78
N LEU A 114 -10.20 13.90 -0.67
CA LEU A 114 -9.15 12.95 -1.04
C LEU A 114 -9.19 11.67 -0.16
N VAL A 115 -9.48 11.82 1.13
CA VAL A 115 -9.58 10.68 2.05
C VAL A 115 -10.91 9.95 1.89
N ALA A 116 -12.01 10.66 1.60
CA ALA A 116 -13.32 10.05 1.39
C ALA A 116 -13.45 9.32 0.04
N GLU A 117 -12.62 9.68 -0.97
CA GLU A 117 -12.70 9.14 -2.34
C GLU A 117 -12.80 7.60 -2.42
N PRO A 118 -11.99 6.79 -1.68
CA PRO A 118 -12.08 5.33 -1.78
C PRO A 118 -13.42 4.75 -1.30
N LEU A 119 -14.13 5.44 -0.40
CA LEU A 119 -15.47 5.04 0.06
C LEU A 119 -16.52 5.40 -0.96
N LEU A 120 -16.42 6.58 -1.59
CA LEU A 120 -17.31 7.03 -2.66
C LEU A 120 -17.18 6.12 -3.88
N GLU A 121 -15.95 5.72 -4.25
CA GLU A 121 -15.72 4.74 -5.32
C GLU A 121 -16.30 3.36 -5.00
N ALA A 122 -16.42 3.00 -3.71
CA ALA A 122 -17.08 1.78 -3.26
C ALA A 122 -18.62 1.90 -3.21
N GLY A 123 -19.19 3.07 -3.55
CA GLY A 123 -20.63 3.33 -3.56
C GLY A 123 -21.21 3.81 -2.24
N GLU A 124 -20.39 4.19 -1.27
CA GLU A 124 -20.87 4.75 0.00
C GLU A 124 -21.42 6.18 -0.22
N GLY A 125 -22.46 6.55 0.52
CA GLY A 125 -23.07 7.87 0.42
C GLY A 125 -22.12 8.98 0.88
N GLN A 126 -22.18 10.15 0.25
CA GLN A 126 -21.25 11.27 0.46
C GLN A 126 -21.15 11.70 1.93
N ALA A 127 -22.28 11.81 2.63
CA ALA A 127 -22.30 12.23 4.04
C ALA A 127 -21.59 11.20 4.94
N ALA A 128 -21.86 9.91 4.74
CA ALA A 128 -21.23 8.82 5.49
C ALA A 128 -19.73 8.74 5.21
N ALA A 129 -19.32 8.81 3.94
CA ALA A 129 -17.92 8.77 3.55
C ALA A 129 -17.12 9.94 4.17
N ARG A 130 -17.68 11.17 4.15
CA ARG A 130 -17.06 12.34 4.79
C ARG A 130 -16.96 12.20 6.31
N SER A 131 -18.02 11.77 6.97
CA SER A 131 -18.01 11.58 8.44
C SER A 131 -16.93 10.55 8.85
N ARG A 132 -16.79 9.46 8.10
CA ARG A 132 -15.72 8.48 8.35
C ARG A 132 -14.33 9.07 8.10
N ALA A 133 -14.17 9.88 7.07
CA ALA A 133 -12.91 10.56 6.76
C ALA A 133 -12.52 11.54 7.88
N GLU A 134 -13.47 12.34 8.39
CA GLU A 134 -13.29 13.24 9.54
C GLU A 134 -12.82 12.48 10.78
N GLY A 135 -13.51 11.39 11.12
CA GLY A 135 -13.14 10.55 12.26
C GLY A 135 -11.72 9.97 12.16
N LEU A 136 -11.30 9.53 10.96
CA LEU A 136 -9.98 8.99 10.76
C LEU A 136 -8.89 10.07 10.73
N LEU A 137 -9.18 11.24 10.14
CA LEU A 137 -8.27 12.40 10.16
C LEU A 137 -8.05 12.91 11.59
N ALA A 138 -9.12 12.98 12.40
CA ALA A 138 -9.03 13.33 13.82
C ALA A 138 -8.19 12.30 14.60
N ARG A 139 -8.40 11.00 14.37
CA ARG A 139 -7.62 9.92 15.00
C ARG A 139 -6.13 10.01 14.66
N LEU A 140 -5.80 10.44 13.45
CA LEU A 140 -4.42 10.68 12.99
C LEU A 140 -3.88 12.06 13.39
N ASN A 141 -4.57 12.78 14.29
CA ASN A 141 -4.17 14.10 14.79
C ASN A 141 -3.91 15.13 13.68
N LEU A 142 -4.66 15.06 12.57
CA LEU A 142 -4.58 16.10 11.55
C LEU A 142 -5.49 17.26 11.96
N PRO A 143 -4.99 18.52 12.11
CA PRO A 143 -5.80 19.65 12.50
C PRO A 143 -6.98 19.92 11.56
N GLU A 144 -8.17 20.19 12.08
CA GLU A 144 -9.41 20.41 11.31
C GLU A 144 -9.25 21.51 10.25
N ARG A 145 -8.48 22.57 10.55
CA ARG A 145 -8.21 23.65 9.58
C ARG A 145 -7.58 23.18 8.28
N LEU A 146 -6.97 21.98 8.28
CA LEU A 146 -6.33 21.36 7.11
C LEU A 146 -7.28 20.50 6.29
N TRP A 147 -8.45 20.12 6.82
CA TRP A 147 -9.35 19.19 6.17
C TRP A 147 -9.97 19.72 4.87
N HIS A 148 -10.18 21.03 4.80
CA HIS A 148 -10.86 21.69 3.67
C HIS A 148 -9.92 22.28 2.62
N ILE A 149 -8.61 22.10 2.78
CA ILE A 149 -7.61 22.58 1.83
C ILE A 149 -6.82 21.41 1.21
N ALA A 150 -6.26 21.65 0.03
CA ALA A 150 -5.45 20.66 -0.67
C ALA A 150 -4.11 20.42 0.07
N PRO A 151 -3.65 19.17 0.20
CA PRO A 151 -2.45 18.85 1.00
C PRO A 151 -1.11 19.22 0.34
N ALA A 152 -1.11 20.00 -0.75
CA ALA A 152 0.09 20.38 -1.50
C ALA A 152 1.14 21.16 -0.66
N THR A 153 0.65 21.96 0.31
CA THR A 153 1.49 22.84 1.15
C THR A 153 1.73 22.29 2.55
N PHE A 154 1.27 21.08 2.83
CA PHE A 154 1.42 20.44 4.13
C PHE A 154 2.87 20.01 4.38
N SER A 155 3.25 19.96 5.66
CA SER A 155 4.50 19.32 6.07
C SER A 155 4.53 17.84 5.66
N GLY A 156 5.73 17.25 5.57
CA GLY A 156 5.89 15.84 5.21
C GLY A 156 5.09 14.90 6.13
N GLY A 157 5.07 15.18 7.44
CA GLY A 157 4.30 14.39 8.42
C GLY A 157 2.78 14.55 8.26
N GLU A 158 2.28 15.75 7.92
CA GLU A 158 0.87 15.98 7.64
C GLU A 158 0.45 15.28 6.34
N GLN A 159 1.25 15.38 5.28
CA GLN A 159 1.01 14.65 4.03
C GLN A 159 0.99 13.13 4.26
N GLN A 160 1.90 12.63 5.08
CA GLN A 160 1.95 11.21 5.41
C GLN A 160 0.71 10.75 6.17
N ARG A 161 0.19 11.54 7.12
CA ARG A 161 -1.07 11.23 7.82
C ARG A 161 -2.27 11.21 6.86
N VAL A 162 -2.34 12.12 5.90
CA VAL A 162 -3.37 12.10 4.84
C VAL A 162 -3.26 10.84 3.98
N ASN A 163 -2.04 10.45 3.61
CA ASN A 163 -1.77 9.26 2.82
C ASN A 163 -2.21 7.98 3.56
N ILE A 164 -1.90 7.90 4.85
CA ILE A 164 -2.34 6.82 5.73
C ILE A 164 -3.87 6.80 5.84
N ALA A 165 -4.49 7.95 6.13
CA ALA A 165 -5.95 8.05 6.19
C ALA A 165 -6.59 7.50 4.92
N ARG A 166 -6.14 7.93 3.75
CA ARG A 166 -6.65 7.45 2.46
C ARG A 166 -6.47 5.94 2.26
N GLY A 167 -5.35 5.38 2.72
CA GLY A 167 -5.07 3.95 2.58
C GLY A 167 -5.87 3.06 3.55
N PHE A 168 -6.22 3.59 4.73
CA PHE A 168 -6.91 2.85 5.78
C PHE A 168 -8.42 3.12 5.88
N ILE A 169 -8.94 4.15 5.16
CA ILE A 169 -10.35 4.55 5.28
C ILE A 169 -11.33 3.42 4.93
N ARG A 170 -10.92 2.51 4.07
CA ARG A 170 -11.70 1.38 3.64
C ARG A 170 -11.03 0.06 4.08
N PRO A 171 -11.78 -0.89 4.66
CA PRO A 171 -11.30 -2.25 4.85
C PRO A 171 -10.88 -2.87 3.50
N SER A 172 -9.67 -3.39 3.43
CA SER A 172 -9.13 -4.00 2.22
C SER A 172 -8.52 -5.37 2.54
N PRO A 173 -8.81 -6.41 1.76
CA PRO A 173 -8.21 -7.73 1.94
C PRO A 173 -6.69 -7.74 1.85
N ILE A 174 -6.13 -6.80 1.09
CA ILE A 174 -4.68 -6.64 0.90
C ILE A 174 -4.29 -5.20 1.22
N LEU A 175 -3.30 -5.04 2.09
CA LEU A 175 -2.75 -3.75 2.48
C LEU A 175 -1.24 -3.71 2.21
N LEU A 176 -0.82 -2.80 1.34
CA LEU A 176 0.58 -2.58 0.99
C LEU A 176 1.07 -1.28 1.65
N LEU A 177 2.17 -1.35 2.39
CA LEU A 177 2.68 -0.24 3.21
C LEU A 177 4.15 0.06 2.88
N ASP A 178 4.43 1.22 2.30
CA ASP A 178 5.79 1.65 1.95
C ASP A 178 6.26 2.72 2.95
N GLU A 179 6.96 2.30 4.00
CA GLU A 179 7.50 3.14 5.08
C GLU A 179 6.45 4.07 5.73
N PRO A 180 5.30 3.54 6.21
CA PRO A 180 4.18 4.38 6.62
C PRO A 180 4.48 5.27 7.83
N THR A 181 5.51 4.95 8.63
CA THR A 181 5.85 5.64 9.88
C THR A 181 7.08 6.54 9.80
N ALA A 182 7.79 6.59 8.66
CA ALA A 182 9.12 7.21 8.53
C ALA A 182 9.16 8.71 8.89
N SER A 183 8.07 9.45 8.66
CA SER A 183 7.99 10.91 8.89
C SER A 183 7.11 11.30 10.08
N LEU A 184 6.80 10.34 10.98
CA LEU A 184 5.88 10.54 12.09
C LEU A 184 6.60 10.60 13.44
N ASP A 185 6.10 11.46 14.32
CA ASP A 185 6.46 11.45 15.75
C ASP A 185 5.93 10.19 16.46
N GLY A 186 6.37 9.97 17.70
CA GLY A 186 6.03 8.77 18.47
C GLY A 186 4.53 8.56 18.68
N ALA A 187 3.76 9.63 18.92
CA ALA A 187 2.32 9.54 19.16
C ALA A 187 1.57 9.14 17.88
N ASN A 188 1.87 9.80 16.76
CA ASN A 188 1.26 9.49 15.47
C ASN A 188 1.70 8.11 14.95
N ARG A 189 2.95 7.70 15.21
CA ARG A 189 3.44 6.35 14.90
C ARG A 189 2.62 5.28 15.60
N GLN A 190 2.30 5.46 16.89
CA GLN A 190 1.49 4.49 17.63
C GLN A 190 0.09 4.34 17.03
N VAL A 191 -0.55 5.44 16.63
CA VAL A 191 -1.86 5.39 15.93
C VAL A 191 -1.79 4.53 14.67
N VAL A 192 -0.71 4.67 13.89
CA VAL A 192 -0.53 3.88 12.65
C VAL A 192 -0.32 2.39 12.97
N ILE A 193 0.46 2.08 14.01
CA ILE A 193 0.66 0.69 14.46
C ILE A 193 -0.68 0.08 14.87
N ASP A 194 -1.53 0.83 15.56
CA ASP A 194 -2.85 0.34 15.99
C ASP A 194 -3.79 0.15 14.79
N LEU A 195 -3.76 1.03 13.78
CA LEU A 195 -4.49 0.83 12.51
C LEU A 195 -4.03 -0.44 11.77
N ILE A 196 -2.72 -0.71 11.75
CA ILE A 196 -2.16 -1.94 11.15
C ILE A 196 -2.66 -3.18 11.92
N ARG A 197 -2.66 -3.15 13.26
CA ARG A 197 -3.15 -4.24 14.09
C ARG A 197 -4.64 -4.49 13.89
N GLU A 198 -5.44 -3.44 13.80
CA GLU A 198 -6.87 -3.53 13.50
C GLU A 198 -7.13 -4.14 12.11
N ALA A 199 -6.42 -3.66 11.07
CA ALA A 199 -6.55 -4.21 9.73
C ALA A 199 -6.18 -5.70 9.69
N ARG A 200 -5.09 -6.08 10.36
CA ARG A 200 -4.67 -7.46 10.54
C ARG A 200 -5.74 -8.30 11.28
N GLY A 201 -6.26 -7.80 12.39
CA GLY A 201 -7.32 -8.46 13.16
C GLY A 201 -8.61 -8.67 12.35
N ASN A 202 -8.87 -7.81 11.38
CA ASN A 202 -9.97 -7.91 10.42
C ASN A 202 -9.64 -8.83 9.21
N GLY A 203 -8.51 -9.52 9.24
CA GLY A 203 -8.13 -10.52 8.23
C GLY A 203 -7.37 -9.98 7.02
N ALA A 204 -6.91 -8.73 7.03
CA ALA A 204 -6.10 -8.20 5.94
C ALA A 204 -4.73 -8.90 5.84
N ALA A 205 -4.33 -9.31 4.64
CA ALA A 205 -2.98 -9.72 4.31
C ALA A 205 -2.13 -8.46 4.09
N ILE A 206 -1.09 -8.27 4.91
CA ILE A 206 -0.30 -7.05 4.95
C ILE A 206 1.12 -7.33 4.46
N VAL A 207 1.60 -6.55 3.48
CA VAL A 207 3.00 -6.55 3.05
C VAL A 207 3.54 -5.14 3.19
N GLY A 208 4.62 -4.96 3.95
CA GLY A 208 5.14 -3.62 4.21
C GLY A 208 6.65 -3.53 4.36
N ILE A 209 7.14 -2.28 4.22
CA ILE A 209 8.50 -1.88 4.56
C ILE A 209 8.39 -1.10 5.86
N PHE A 210 9.02 -1.61 6.92
CA PHE A 210 8.96 -1.02 8.25
C PHE A 210 10.38 -0.81 8.78
N HIS A 211 10.61 0.31 9.45
CA HIS A 211 11.85 0.60 10.18
C HIS A 211 11.70 0.37 11.68
N ASP A 212 10.45 0.28 12.17
CA ASP A 212 10.09 0.15 13.58
C ASP A 212 9.58 -1.26 13.92
N ASP A 213 9.37 -1.52 15.22
CA ASP A 213 8.77 -2.75 15.76
C ASP A 213 7.24 -2.81 15.52
N VAL A 214 6.85 -2.78 14.25
CA VAL A 214 5.50 -3.16 13.86
C VAL A 214 5.35 -4.66 14.10
N ALA A 215 4.23 -5.09 14.67
CA ALA A 215 3.94 -6.50 14.90
C ALA A 215 3.85 -7.24 13.54
N ARG A 216 4.97 -7.83 13.15
CA ARG A 216 5.13 -8.63 11.94
C ARG A 216 5.25 -10.11 12.30
N ASP A 217 4.66 -10.97 11.49
CA ASP A 217 4.74 -12.42 11.69
C ASP A 217 6.03 -13.00 11.13
N ARG A 218 6.46 -12.46 9.99
CA ARG A 218 7.73 -12.89 9.37
C ARG A 218 8.32 -11.79 8.49
N THR A 219 9.57 -12.01 8.10
CA THR A 219 10.35 -11.11 7.26
C THR A 219 10.76 -11.81 5.96
N ILE A 220 10.56 -11.14 4.83
CA ILE A 220 11.00 -11.59 3.52
C ILE A 220 12.28 -10.83 3.14
N PRO A 221 13.41 -11.52 2.95
CA PRO A 221 14.63 -10.85 2.51
C PRO A 221 14.51 -10.46 1.03
N VAL A 222 14.73 -9.18 0.75
CA VAL A 222 14.89 -8.66 -0.61
C VAL A 222 16.36 -8.29 -0.78
N ARG A 223 17.05 -8.96 -1.69
CA ARG A 223 18.48 -8.76 -1.93
C ARG A 223 18.68 -8.12 -3.29
N ARG A 224 19.74 -7.33 -3.42
CA ARG A 224 20.22 -6.93 -4.75
C ARG A 224 20.69 -8.19 -5.49
N PRO A 225 20.33 -8.33 -6.76
CA PRO A 225 20.86 -9.37 -7.64
C PRO A 225 22.37 -9.29 -7.77
#